data_a054d99ed45d9b59063872da5ab497ad
#
_entry.id   a054d99ed45d9b59063872da5ab497ad
#
_cell.length_a   1.000
_cell.length_b   1.000
_cell.length_c   1.000
_cell.angle_alpha   90.00
_cell.angle_beta   90.00
_cell.angle_gamma   90.00
#
_symmetry.space_group_name_H-M   'P 1'
#
loop_
_entity.id
_entity.type
_entity.pdbx_description
1 polymer ?
#
loop_
_entity_poly.entity_id
_entity_poly.type
_entity_poly.pdbx_seq_one_letter_code
_entity_poly.pdbx_strand_id
1 'polypeptide(L)'
;MSLFKCTNEATAQRTDIAVYMDVTGVEGVTEVTGEERVYTNCGTAWTSFTESPNAQTKERKFINEKTARNNITRYAPQWAFECLLMYNRPEVRKVYDIVKQRKVGSDTVVTFIVVDLFDKTGTKYAARKVNAAVQISSLDDDDDMIIKGTFYNQGDEILGTFDMTEGVFTASAETPKEESIAENKQAEE
;
A
#
# COMPACT_ATOMS: atom_id res chain seq x y z
N MET A 1 8.69 -35.01 -7.47
CA MET A 1 8.08 -34.28 -6.34
C MET A 1 9.21 -33.47 -5.70
N SER A 2 9.29 -32.17 -6.00
CA SER A 2 10.34 -31.31 -5.43
C SER A 2 9.86 -30.88 -4.04
N LEU A 3 10.56 -31.34 -3.00
CA LEU A 3 10.35 -30.86 -1.64
C LEU A 3 10.92 -29.43 -1.57
N PHE A 4 10.06 -28.47 -1.33
CA PHE A 4 10.47 -27.12 -0.97
C PHE A 4 11.31 -27.20 0.31
N LYS A 5 12.62 -27.01 0.16
CA LYS A 5 13.53 -26.88 1.29
C LYS A 5 13.57 -25.38 1.62
N CYS A 6 12.80 -24.95 2.62
CA CYS A 6 13.00 -23.64 3.23
C CYS A 6 14.41 -23.65 3.87
N THR A 7 15.35 -23.00 3.22
CA THR A 7 16.76 -22.97 3.67
C THR A 7 17.07 -21.79 4.60
N ASN A 8 16.15 -20.84 4.78
CA ASN A 8 16.30 -19.73 5.72
C ASN A 8 14.98 -19.45 6.43
N GLU A 9 14.92 -19.75 7.70
CA GLU A 9 13.84 -19.32 8.61
C GLU A 9 14.16 -17.91 9.13
N ALA A 10 14.14 -16.90 8.21
CA ALA A 10 14.28 -15.51 8.60
C ALA A 10 12.90 -14.88 8.77
N THR A 11 12.62 -14.38 9.96
CA THR A 11 11.42 -13.59 10.22
C THR A 11 11.64 -12.19 9.67
N ALA A 12 10.75 -11.73 8.79
CA ALA A 12 10.79 -10.35 8.29
C ALA A 12 10.63 -9.35 9.44
N GLN A 13 11.49 -8.34 9.46
CA GLN A 13 11.47 -7.26 10.44
C GLN A 13 10.83 -6.01 9.84
N ARG A 14 10.49 -5.04 10.69
CA ARG A 14 9.97 -3.74 10.23
C ARG A 14 10.91 -3.03 9.24
N THR A 15 12.21 -3.26 9.38
CA THR A 15 13.26 -2.72 8.50
C THR A 15 13.30 -3.35 7.11
N ASP A 16 12.63 -4.48 6.92
CA ASP A 16 12.58 -5.20 5.65
C ASP A 16 11.43 -4.72 4.75
N ILE A 17 10.69 -3.71 5.20
CA ILE A 17 9.64 -3.03 4.44
C ILE A 17 9.95 -1.55 4.39
N ALA A 18 10.05 -0.99 3.18
CA ALA A 18 10.22 0.44 2.95
C ALA A 18 8.95 1.05 2.35
N VAL A 19 8.62 2.27 2.76
CA VAL A 19 7.48 3.02 2.24
C VAL A 19 7.99 4.27 1.54
N TYR A 20 7.54 4.48 0.32
CA TYR A 20 7.85 5.65 -0.49
C TYR A 20 6.56 6.39 -0.84
N MET A 21 6.49 7.69 -0.57
CA MET A 21 5.34 8.51 -0.91
C MET A 21 5.62 9.36 -2.15
N ASP A 22 4.64 9.45 -3.02
CA ASP A 22 4.63 10.38 -4.13
C ASP A 22 4.53 11.82 -3.61
N VAL A 23 5.56 12.61 -3.85
CA VAL A 23 5.67 14.01 -3.43
C VAL A 23 5.64 14.98 -4.60
N THR A 24 5.26 14.51 -5.78
CA THR A 24 5.12 15.34 -6.97
C THR A 24 4.21 16.54 -6.69
N GLY A 25 4.65 17.73 -7.09
CA GLY A 25 3.92 18.99 -6.89
C GLY A 25 3.99 19.57 -5.47
N VAL A 26 4.78 18.98 -4.55
CA VAL A 26 5.07 19.60 -3.25
C VAL A 26 6.11 20.70 -3.42
N GLU A 27 5.86 21.86 -2.82
CA GLU A 27 6.80 23.00 -2.90
C GLU A 27 8.20 22.62 -2.43
N GLY A 28 9.20 22.92 -3.24
CA GLY A 28 10.62 22.63 -2.98
C GLY A 28 11.07 21.26 -3.46
N VAL A 29 10.18 20.46 -4.06
CA VAL A 29 10.56 19.23 -4.75
C VAL A 29 10.90 19.56 -6.20
N THR A 30 12.16 19.26 -6.59
CA THR A 30 12.57 19.40 -7.98
C THR A 30 12.05 18.19 -8.77
N GLU A 31 11.24 18.44 -9.77
CA GLU A 31 10.79 17.39 -10.69
C GLU A 31 12.01 16.93 -11.51
N VAL A 32 12.22 15.61 -11.53
CA VAL A 32 13.28 15.01 -12.36
C VAL A 32 12.76 14.99 -13.80
N THR A 33 13.50 15.61 -14.70
CA THR A 33 13.11 15.72 -16.12
C THR A 33 12.95 14.32 -16.72
N GLY A 34 11.73 13.97 -17.10
CA GLY A 34 11.40 12.70 -17.74
C GLY A 34 10.65 11.69 -16.86
N GLU A 35 10.55 11.94 -15.56
CA GLU A 35 9.78 11.11 -14.63
C GLU A 35 8.46 11.79 -14.28
N GLU A 36 7.36 11.06 -14.43
CA GLU A 36 6.02 11.60 -14.10
C GLU A 36 5.81 11.78 -12.60
N ARG A 37 6.59 11.11 -11.74
CA ARG A 37 6.39 11.11 -10.28
C ARG A 37 7.70 11.05 -9.51
N VAL A 38 7.76 11.81 -8.43
CA VAL A 38 8.88 11.83 -7.50
C VAL A 38 8.47 11.13 -6.21
N TYR A 39 9.20 10.08 -5.84
CA TYR A 39 8.95 9.31 -4.63
C TYR A 39 10.02 9.57 -3.56
N THR A 40 9.58 9.82 -2.34
CA THR A 40 10.48 10.04 -1.18
C THR A 40 10.26 8.95 -0.13
N ASN A 41 11.36 8.46 0.44
CA ASN A 41 11.32 7.45 1.51
C ASN A 41 10.77 8.06 2.81
N CYS A 42 9.75 7.42 3.38
CA CYS A 42 9.09 7.86 4.61
C CYS A 42 9.84 7.47 5.90
N GLY A 43 10.85 6.60 5.82
CA GLY A 43 11.46 5.95 6.98
C GLY A 43 12.13 6.89 7.99
N THR A 44 12.46 8.13 7.64
CA THR A 44 13.17 9.05 8.54
C THR A 44 12.23 9.80 9.49
N ALA A 45 11.03 10.17 9.02
CA ALA A 45 10.08 10.97 9.82
C ALA A 45 8.95 10.11 10.42
N TRP A 46 8.73 8.92 9.88
CA TRP A 46 7.60 8.06 10.26
C TRP A 46 8.01 7.08 11.36
N THR A 47 7.35 7.21 12.50
CA THR A 47 7.60 6.36 13.69
C THR A 47 6.77 5.09 13.68
N SER A 48 5.60 5.11 13.02
CA SER A 48 4.72 3.95 12.89
C SER A 48 4.06 3.91 11.52
N PHE A 49 3.92 2.70 10.98
CA PHE A 49 3.16 2.41 9.76
C PHE A 49 2.67 0.97 9.84
N THR A 50 1.37 0.78 10.08
CA THR A 50 0.78 -0.54 10.35
C THR A 50 -0.34 -0.83 9.36
N GLU A 51 -0.18 -1.89 8.59
CA GLU A 51 -1.18 -2.37 7.65
C GLU A 51 -2.22 -3.25 8.34
N SER A 52 -3.50 -3.00 8.06
CA SER A 52 -4.64 -3.82 8.47
C SER A 52 -5.42 -4.23 7.23
N PRO A 53 -5.37 -5.49 6.78
CA PRO A 53 -6.03 -5.93 5.55
C PRO A 53 -7.55 -5.88 5.59
N ASN A 54 -8.17 -5.95 6.78
CA ASN A 54 -9.61 -5.86 7.01
C ASN A 54 -10.44 -6.75 6.08
N ALA A 55 -10.17 -8.05 6.09
CA ALA A 55 -10.90 -9.04 5.32
C ALA A 55 -12.39 -9.07 5.70
N GLN A 56 -13.26 -8.91 4.73
CA GLN A 56 -14.71 -9.02 4.92
C GLN A 56 -15.17 -10.45 4.61
N THR A 57 -15.86 -11.07 5.56
CA THR A 57 -16.33 -12.45 5.43
C THR A 57 -17.83 -12.49 5.23
N LYS A 58 -18.29 -13.50 4.48
CA LYS A 58 -19.70 -13.86 4.35
C LYS A 58 -19.91 -15.30 4.77
N GLU A 59 -20.74 -15.49 5.77
CA GLU A 59 -21.15 -16.81 6.24
C GLU A 59 -22.29 -17.36 5.36
N ARG A 60 -22.18 -18.64 4.98
CA ARG A 60 -23.25 -19.40 4.32
C ARG A 60 -23.38 -20.77 4.95
N LYS A 61 -24.61 -21.17 5.30
CA LYS A 61 -24.93 -22.50 5.78
C LYS A 61 -25.84 -23.18 4.79
N PHE A 62 -25.47 -24.35 4.31
CA PHE A 62 -26.30 -25.17 3.45
C PHE A 62 -27.17 -26.12 4.29
N ILE A 63 -28.34 -26.50 3.77
CA ILE A 63 -29.35 -27.27 4.49
C ILE A 63 -28.81 -28.64 4.98
N ASN A 64 -27.89 -29.21 4.21
CA ASN A 64 -27.29 -30.53 4.49
C ASN A 64 -25.98 -30.45 5.29
N GLU A 65 -25.58 -29.26 5.77
CA GLU A 65 -24.35 -29.09 6.52
C GLU A 65 -24.65 -28.71 7.98
N LYS A 66 -23.89 -29.29 8.91
CA LYS A 66 -24.00 -28.96 10.34
C LYS A 66 -23.29 -27.66 10.69
N THR A 67 -22.22 -27.33 9.95
CA THR A 67 -21.38 -26.14 10.14
C THR A 67 -21.51 -25.18 8.98
N ALA A 68 -21.45 -23.88 9.26
CA ALA A 68 -21.44 -22.84 8.27
C ALA A 68 -20.03 -22.68 7.64
N ARG A 69 -19.98 -22.25 6.38
CA ARG A 69 -18.75 -21.91 5.65
C ARG A 69 -18.57 -20.40 5.63
N ASN A 70 -17.37 -19.94 5.99
CA ASN A 70 -16.98 -18.54 5.92
C ASN A 70 -16.09 -18.31 4.69
N ASN A 71 -16.55 -17.45 3.80
CA ASN A 71 -15.78 -17.06 2.61
C ASN A 71 -15.36 -15.59 2.74
N ILE A 72 -14.10 -15.30 2.44
CA ILE A 72 -13.62 -13.92 2.29
C ILE A 72 -14.20 -13.37 0.99
N THR A 73 -14.92 -12.27 1.06
CA THR A 73 -15.58 -11.64 -0.09
C THR A 73 -14.82 -10.47 -0.67
N ARG A 74 -14.09 -9.74 0.19
CA ARG A 74 -13.27 -8.59 -0.20
C ARG A 74 -12.29 -8.22 0.91
N TYR A 75 -11.29 -7.45 0.55
CA TYR A 75 -10.41 -6.74 1.49
C TYR A 75 -10.74 -5.25 1.47
N ALA A 76 -10.53 -4.59 2.60
CA ALA A 76 -10.63 -3.14 2.75
C ALA A 76 -9.38 -2.64 3.50
N PRO A 77 -8.19 -2.73 2.86
CA PRO A 77 -6.94 -2.44 3.54
C PRO A 77 -6.86 -0.99 3.99
N GLN A 78 -6.24 -0.81 5.14
CA GLN A 78 -5.96 0.50 5.72
C GLN A 78 -4.59 0.48 6.41
N TRP A 79 -3.94 1.63 6.49
CA TRP A 79 -2.63 1.79 7.10
C TRP A 79 -2.70 2.89 8.16
N ALA A 80 -2.59 2.50 9.43
CA ALA A 80 -2.42 3.47 10.50
C ALA A 80 -0.98 3.97 10.52
N PHE A 81 -0.79 5.28 10.70
CA PHE A 81 0.54 5.88 10.72
C PHE A 81 0.69 6.93 11.81
N GLU A 82 1.94 7.10 12.21
CA GLU A 82 2.41 8.22 13.03
C GLU A 82 3.68 8.79 12.41
N CYS A 83 3.77 10.11 12.30
CA CYS A 83 4.98 10.78 11.83
C CYS A 83 5.26 12.07 12.59
N LEU A 84 6.56 12.38 12.73
CA LEU A 84 7.02 13.65 13.28
C LEU A 84 6.83 14.77 12.25
N LEU A 85 6.36 15.94 12.69
CA LEU A 85 6.21 17.10 11.81
C LEU A 85 7.59 17.73 11.52
N MET A 86 8.25 17.21 10.47
CA MET A 86 9.53 17.71 9.97
C MET A 86 9.32 18.58 8.74
N TYR A 87 9.59 19.89 8.82
CA TYR A 87 9.33 20.86 7.73
C TYR A 87 10.16 20.63 6.46
N ASN A 88 11.33 20.02 6.58
CA ASN A 88 12.23 19.75 5.47
C ASN A 88 11.92 18.44 4.73
N ARG A 89 10.86 17.72 5.15
CA ARG A 89 10.47 16.45 4.59
C ARG A 89 9.21 16.62 3.74
N PRO A 90 9.30 16.46 2.40
CA PRO A 90 8.19 16.73 1.49
C PRO A 90 7.00 15.79 1.71
N GLU A 91 7.23 14.52 2.08
CA GLU A 91 6.19 13.56 2.39
C GLU A 91 5.37 13.97 3.62
N VAL A 92 6.02 14.54 4.63
CA VAL A 92 5.34 15.06 5.83
C VAL A 92 4.57 16.33 5.51
N ARG A 93 5.16 17.23 4.71
CA ARG A 93 4.48 18.46 4.26
C ARG A 93 3.21 18.14 3.49
N LYS A 94 3.25 17.15 2.60
CA LYS A 94 2.07 16.72 1.82
C LYS A 94 0.91 16.30 2.73
N VAL A 95 1.20 15.49 3.76
CA VAL A 95 0.21 15.05 4.76
C VAL A 95 -0.27 16.23 5.63
N TYR A 96 0.66 17.08 6.08
CA TYR A 96 0.33 18.24 6.90
C TYR A 96 -0.53 19.27 6.16
N ASP A 97 -0.29 19.51 4.86
CA ASP A 97 -1.08 20.43 4.04
C ASP A 97 -2.53 19.99 3.88
N ILE A 98 -2.81 18.69 3.90
CA ILE A 98 -4.18 18.16 3.90
C ILE A 98 -4.93 18.64 5.14
N VAL A 99 -4.32 18.54 6.33
CA VAL A 99 -4.91 19.03 7.59
C VAL A 99 -5.02 20.54 7.61
N LYS A 100 -3.92 21.23 7.30
CA LYS A 100 -3.81 22.68 7.34
C LYS A 100 -4.85 23.36 6.46
N GLN A 101 -5.08 22.82 5.27
CA GLN A 101 -6.02 23.36 4.29
C GLN A 101 -7.42 22.75 4.41
N ARG A 102 -7.64 21.80 5.34
CA ARG A 102 -8.93 21.11 5.53
C ARG A 102 -9.43 20.49 4.22
N LYS A 103 -8.52 19.87 3.46
CA LYS A 103 -8.84 19.21 2.21
C LYS A 103 -9.85 18.09 2.40
N VAL A 104 -10.73 17.89 1.40
CA VAL A 104 -11.78 16.86 1.40
C VAL A 104 -11.86 16.16 0.05
N GLY A 105 -12.45 14.98 0.02
CA GLY A 105 -12.67 14.21 -1.20
C GLY A 105 -11.37 13.81 -1.89
N SER A 106 -11.28 14.02 -3.20
CA SER A 106 -10.12 13.64 -4.02
C SER A 106 -8.81 14.32 -3.60
N ASP A 107 -8.89 15.49 -2.97
CA ASP A 107 -7.72 16.27 -2.57
C ASP A 107 -7.01 15.68 -1.35
N THR A 108 -7.64 14.70 -0.69
CA THR A 108 -7.04 13.93 0.40
C THR A 108 -6.31 12.69 -0.08
N VAL A 109 -6.41 12.36 -1.38
CA VAL A 109 -5.81 11.14 -1.93
C VAL A 109 -4.32 11.33 -2.15
N VAL A 110 -3.54 10.41 -1.61
CA VAL A 110 -2.10 10.31 -1.82
C VAL A 110 -1.75 8.97 -2.43
N THR A 111 -0.65 8.93 -3.16
CA THR A 111 -0.08 7.69 -3.69
C THR A 111 1.16 7.33 -2.90
N PHE A 112 1.29 6.08 -2.50
CA PHE A 112 2.50 5.56 -1.90
C PHE A 112 2.83 4.16 -2.42
N ILE A 113 4.07 3.76 -2.25
CA ILE A 113 4.59 2.46 -2.66
C ILE A 113 5.10 1.76 -1.41
N VAL A 114 4.64 0.54 -1.18
CA VAL A 114 5.17 -0.38 -0.17
C VAL A 114 6.15 -1.32 -0.87
N VAL A 115 7.39 -1.34 -0.43
CA VAL A 115 8.49 -2.09 -1.04
C VAL A 115 8.94 -3.19 -0.10
N ASP A 116 8.95 -4.42 -0.57
CA ASP A 116 9.38 -5.61 0.16
C ASP A 116 10.88 -5.83 -0.08
N LEU A 117 11.73 -5.37 0.84
CA LEU A 117 13.20 -5.41 0.69
C LEU A 117 13.77 -6.84 0.75
N PHE A 118 13.01 -7.80 1.24
CA PHE A 118 13.38 -9.21 1.27
C PHE A 118 13.10 -9.93 -0.07
N ASP A 119 12.29 -9.35 -0.97
CA ASP A 119 11.97 -9.90 -2.28
C ASP A 119 12.64 -9.07 -3.38
N LYS A 120 13.87 -9.46 -3.71
CA LYS A 120 14.72 -8.75 -4.67
C LYS A 120 14.93 -9.56 -5.94
N THR A 121 14.72 -8.91 -7.09
CA THR A 121 15.02 -9.45 -8.41
C THR A 121 15.96 -8.50 -9.17
N GLY A 122 17.25 -8.86 -9.26
CA GLY A 122 18.27 -7.98 -9.84
C GLY A 122 18.48 -6.72 -9.01
N THR A 123 18.25 -5.53 -9.57
CA THR A 123 18.32 -4.23 -8.89
C THR A 123 17.00 -3.78 -8.31
N LYS A 124 15.89 -4.45 -8.67
CA LYS A 124 14.53 -4.07 -8.32
C LYS A 124 13.99 -4.94 -7.18
N TYR A 125 13.07 -4.37 -6.41
CA TYR A 125 12.37 -5.01 -5.31
C TYR A 125 10.90 -5.18 -5.64
N ALA A 126 10.28 -6.26 -5.16
CA ALA A 126 8.83 -6.40 -5.23
C ALA A 126 8.16 -5.23 -4.52
N ALA A 127 7.11 -4.68 -5.11
CA ALA A 127 6.47 -3.51 -4.58
C ALA A 127 4.98 -3.45 -4.92
N ARG A 128 4.22 -2.77 -4.06
CA ARG A 128 2.80 -2.50 -4.24
C ARG A 128 2.57 -0.99 -4.24
N LYS A 129 1.95 -0.48 -5.31
CA LYS A 129 1.54 0.92 -5.41
C LYS A 129 0.09 1.05 -4.97
N VAL A 130 -0.15 1.96 -4.05
CA VAL A 130 -1.44 2.18 -3.40
C VAL A 130 -1.87 3.64 -3.56
N ASN A 131 -3.14 3.84 -3.88
CA ASN A 131 -3.79 5.14 -3.77
C ASN A 131 -4.68 5.12 -2.54
N ALA A 132 -4.51 6.06 -1.64
CA ALA A 132 -5.28 6.09 -0.41
C ALA A 132 -5.70 7.49 0.01
N ALA A 133 -6.92 7.61 0.55
CA ALA A 133 -7.38 8.83 1.18
C ALA A 133 -6.80 8.92 2.59
N VAL A 134 -6.28 10.09 2.94
CA VAL A 134 -5.67 10.35 4.25
C VAL A 134 -6.70 10.92 5.20
N GLN A 135 -6.92 10.25 6.32
CA GLN A 135 -7.63 10.80 7.47
C GLN A 135 -6.64 11.09 8.59
N ILE A 136 -6.53 12.34 8.98
CA ILE A 136 -5.75 12.73 10.15
C ILE A 136 -6.65 12.67 11.38
N SER A 137 -6.23 11.93 12.40
CA SER A 137 -6.97 11.77 13.65
C SER A 137 -6.55 12.78 14.71
N SER A 138 -5.27 13.08 14.82
CA SER A 138 -4.74 14.06 15.77
C SER A 138 -3.46 14.71 15.29
N LEU A 139 -3.21 15.90 15.84
CA LEU A 139 -1.93 16.59 15.86
C LEU A 139 -1.58 16.73 17.34
N ASP A 140 -0.69 15.91 17.81
CA ASP A 140 -0.30 15.90 19.21
C ASP A 140 0.94 16.77 19.38
N ASP A 141 1.02 17.47 20.52
CA ASP A 141 2.06 18.44 20.90
C ASP A 141 2.74 18.02 22.22
N ASP A 142 3.18 16.79 22.30
CA ASP A 142 3.98 16.38 23.45
C ASP A 142 5.33 17.13 23.42
N ASP A 143 6.48 16.51 23.47
CA ASP A 143 7.78 17.19 23.28
C ASP A 143 8.02 17.57 21.81
N ASP A 144 7.50 16.73 20.87
CA ASP A 144 7.54 16.93 19.41
C ASP A 144 6.13 16.90 18.82
N MET A 145 5.89 17.69 17.77
CA MET A 145 4.61 17.61 17.06
C MET A 145 4.50 16.31 16.25
N ILE A 146 3.52 15.51 16.59
CA ILE A 146 3.24 14.21 15.97
C ILE A 146 1.92 14.28 15.21
N ILE A 147 1.95 13.84 13.95
CA ILE A 147 0.76 13.67 13.12
C ILE A 147 0.38 12.19 13.20
N LYS A 148 -0.87 11.90 13.60
CA LYS A 148 -1.43 10.55 13.60
C LYS A 148 -2.62 10.48 12.65
N GLY A 149 -2.72 9.38 11.93
CA GLY A 149 -3.80 9.19 10.98
C GLY A 149 -3.90 7.80 10.41
N THR A 150 -4.77 7.67 9.43
CA THR A 150 -5.00 6.42 8.71
C THR A 150 -5.16 6.69 7.22
N PHE A 151 -4.50 5.89 6.41
CA PHE A 151 -4.71 5.81 4.98
C PHE A 151 -5.78 4.77 4.69
N TYR A 152 -6.82 5.17 3.98
CA TYR A 152 -7.90 4.29 3.52
C TYR A 152 -7.74 4.02 2.03
N ASN A 153 -7.64 2.76 1.66
CA ASN A 153 -7.45 2.37 0.27
C ASN A 153 -8.55 2.92 -0.65
N GLN A 154 -8.14 3.44 -1.81
CA GLN A 154 -9.00 4.01 -2.85
C GLN A 154 -8.82 3.24 -4.16
N GLY A 155 -9.25 1.98 -4.19
CA GLY A 155 -9.20 1.12 -5.37
C GLY A 155 -8.23 -0.06 -5.23
N ASP A 156 -7.92 -0.71 -6.33
CA ASP A 156 -7.07 -1.89 -6.34
C ASP A 156 -5.59 -1.50 -6.23
N GLU A 157 -4.83 -2.29 -5.48
CA GLU A 157 -3.38 -2.15 -5.38
C GLU A 157 -2.73 -2.61 -6.68
N ILE A 158 -1.76 -1.87 -7.17
CA ILE A 158 -1.01 -2.22 -8.38
C ILE A 158 0.27 -2.91 -7.96
N LEU A 159 0.39 -4.20 -8.30
CA LEU A 159 1.61 -4.96 -8.06
C LEU A 159 2.68 -4.59 -9.10
N GLY A 160 3.93 -4.61 -8.69
CA GLY A 160 5.02 -4.26 -9.57
C GLY A 160 6.38 -4.41 -8.92
N THR A 161 7.37 -3.75 -9.51
CA THR A 161 8.72 -3.67 -8.97
C THR A 161 9.14 -2.21 -8.82
N PHE A 162 9.94 -1.93 -7.81
CA PHE A 162 10.48 -0.60 -7.54
C PHE A 162 12.01 -0.62 -7.59
N ASP A 163 12.58 0.27 -8.40
CA ASP A 163 14.02 0.53 -8.40
C ASP A 163 14.31 1.67 -7.42
N MET A 164 15.00 1.32 -6.32
CA MET A 164 15.31 2.30 -5.27
C MET A 164 16.39 3.30 -5.70
N THR A 165 17.20 2.98 -6.71
CA THR A 165 18.29 3.84 -7.19
C THR A 165 17.74 4.91 -8.12
N GLU A 166 16.84 4.51 -9.01
CA GLU A 166 16.21 5.41 -9.98
C GLU A 166 14.92 6.05 -9.44
N GLY A 167 14.33 5.50 -8.36
CA GLY A 167 13.08 5.97 -7.82
C GLY A 167 11.85 5.63 -8.69
N VAL A 168 11.96 4.62 -9.56
CA VAL A 168 10.96 4.30 -10.58
C VAL A 168 10.16 3.06 -10.20
N PHE A 169 8.83 3.18 -10.26
CA PHE A 169 7.92 2.05 -10.13
C PHE A 169 7.52 1.51 -11.51
N THR A 170 7.68 0.21 -11.71
CA THR A 170 7.25 -0.51 -12.91
C THR A 170 6.13 -1.48 -12.54
N ALA A 171 4.92 -1.24 -13.05
CA ALA A 171 3.81 -2.16 -12.83
C ALA A 171 4.09 -3.53 -13.48
N SER A 172 3.78 -4.62 -12.77
CA SER A 172 3.71 -5.94 -13.37
C SER A 172 2.56 -5.95 -14.39
N ALA A 173 2.81 -6.46 -15.59
CA ALA A 173 1.72 -6.73 -16.51
C ALA A 173 0.76 -7.71 -15.82
N GLU A 174 -0.48 -7.28 -15.53
CA GLU A 174 -1.51 -8.21 -15.09
C GLU A 174 -1.68 -9.24 -16.21
N THR A 175 -1.34 -10.50 -15.91
CA THR A 175 -1.87 -11.59 -16.70
C THR A 175 -3.38 -11.56 -16.45
N PRO A 176 -4.22 -11.33 -17.47
CA PRO A 176 -5.67 -11.35 -17.29
C PRO A 176 -6.00 -12.70 -16.64
N LYS A 177 -6.66 -12.69 -15.49
CA LYS A 177 -7.28 -13.90 -14.97
C LYS A 177 -8.30 -14.29 -16.03
N GLU A 178 -7.97 -15.29 -16.85
CA GLU A 178 -8.94 -15.94 -17.70
C GLU A 178 -10.09 -16.37 -16.80
N GLU A 179 -11.21 -15.67 -16.92
CA GLU A 179 -12.48 -16.15 -16.42
C GLU A 179 -12.71 -17.50 -17.08
N SER A 180 -12.56 -18.56 -16.31
CA SER A 180 -13.02 -19.90 -16.67
C SER A 180 -14.56 -19.92 -16.64
N ILE A 181 -15.17 -19.16 -17.55
CA ILE A 181 -16.57 -19.23 -17.94
C ILE A 181 -16.62 -19.68 -19.40
N ALA A 182 -16.18 -20.89 -19.66
CA ALA A 182 -16.51 -21.58 -20.86
C ALA A 182 -16.48 -23.07 -20.55
N GLU A 183 -17.63 -23.65 -20.56
CA GLU A 183 -18.00 -25.02 -20.85
C GLU A 183 -19.08 -25.56 -19.90
N ASN A 184 -20.27 -25.02 -20.06
CA ASN A 184 -21.49 -25.79 -19.81
C ASN A 184 -22.58 -25.41 -20.80
N LYS A 185 -22.26 -25.61 -22.09
CA LYS A 185 -23.24 -25.60 -23.17
C LYS A 185 -22.86 -26.67 -24.20
N GLN A 186 -23.09 -27.93 -23.88
CA GLN A 186 -23.26 -29.00 -24.84
C GLN A 186 -23.58 -30.31 -24.10
N ALA A 187 -24.79 -30.43 -23.65
CA ALA A 187 -25.41 -31.74 -23.37
C ALA A 187 -26.93 -31.54 -23.27
N GLU A 188 -27.55 -31.12 -24.38
CA GLU A 188 -28.96 -31.39 -24.72
C GLU A 188 -29.08 -31.35 -26.23
N GLU A 189 -28.84 -32.51 -26.83
CA GLU A 189 -29.49 -33.03 -28.03
C GLU A 189 -29.61 -34.56 -27.92
#